data_36a845b20978d3c80388e2fd8cefdf76
#
_entry.id   36a845b20978d3c80388e2fd8cefdf76
#
_cell.length_a   1.000
_cell.length_b   1.000
_cell.length_c   1.000
_cell.angle_alpha   90.00
_cell.angle_beta   90.00
_cell.angle_gamma   90.00
#
_symmetry.space_group_name_H-M   'P 1'
#
loop_
_entity.id
_entity.type
_entity.pdbx_description
1 polymer ?
#
loop_
_entity_poly.entity_id
_entity_poly.type
_entity_poly.pdbx_seq_one_letter_code
_entity_poly.pdbx_strand_id
1 'polypeptide(L)' 'EAADVSGELLRDGRQEAVEALVALGYSSTDALRAVRKVTDVDPADVEGILKAALKNF' A
#
# COMPACT_ATOMS: atom_id res chain seq x y z
N GLU A 1 -13.58 2.82 15.87
CA GLU A 1 -13.62 3.67 14.69
C GLU A 1 -12.83 3.12 13.53
N ALA A 2 -13.35 3.35 12.34
CA ALA A 2 -12.62 2.99 11.15
C ALA A 2 -11.28 3.74 11.10
N ALA A 3 -11.21 4.90 11.69
CA ALA A 3 -10.01 5.70 11.70
C ALA A 3 -8.85 4.97 12.37
N ASP A 4 -9.14 4.18 13.38
CA ASP A 4 -8.07 3.48 14.10
C ASP A 4 -7.41 2.44 13.22
N VAL A 5 -8.22 1.71 12.46
CA VAL A 5 -7.69 0.70 11.55
C VAL A 5 -6.88 1.36 10.45
N SER A 6 -7.40 2.46 9.94
CA SER A 6 -6.67 3.22 8.91
C SER A 6 -5.39 3.80 9.45
N GLY A 7 -5.39 4.16 10.74
CA GLY A 7 -4.21 4.75 11.35
C GLY A 7 -2.99 3.87 11.29
N GLU A 8 -3.18 2.57 11.40
CA GLU A 8 -2.04 1.67 11.33
C GLU A 8 -1.39 1.69 9.95
N LEU A 9 -2.20 1.71 8.92
CA LEU A 9 -1.67 1.79 7.56
C LEU A 9 -1.03 3.13 7.28
N LEU A 10 -1.56 4.20 7.92
CA LEU A 10 -1.04 5.53 7.68
C LEU A 10 0.30 5.78 8.34
N ARG A 11 0.69 4.94 9.29
CA ARG A 11 1.94 5.14 10.02
C ARG A 11 3.15 4.72 9.23
N ASP A 12 2.97 3.93 8.20
CA ASP A 12 4.06 3.52 7.35
C ASP A 12 3.74 3.89 5.91
N GLY A 13 4.57 3.50 5.00
CA GLY A 13 4.42 3.90 3.62
C GLY A 13 3.34 3.18 2.84
N ARG A 14 2.65 2.25 3.48
CA ARG A 14 1.68 1.43 2.75
C ARG A 14 0.48 2.22 2.27
N GLN A 15 0.01 3.15 3.10
CA GLN A 15 -1.12 3.98 2.70
C GLN A 15 -0.78 4.80 1.48
N GLU A 16 0.41 5.40 1.47
CA GLU A 16 0.83 6.18 0.32
C GLU A 16 0.96 5.31 -0.92
N ALA A 17 1.47 4.10 -0.75
CA ALA A 17 1.60 3.18 -1.89
C ALA A 17 0.23 2.82 -2.44
N VAL A 18 -0.74 2.57 -1.56
CA VAL A 18 -2.10 2.28 -2.00
C VAL A 18 -2.67 3.45 -2.77
N GLU A 19 -2.49 4.65 -2.26
CA GLU A 19 -3.02 5.84 -2.93
C GLU A 19 -2.37 6.05 -4.28
N ALA A 20 -1.08 5.77 -4.37
CA ALA A 20 -0.37 5.90 -5.64
C ALA A 20 -0.92 4.91 -6.66
N LEU A 21 -1.18 3.68 -6.23
CA LEU A 21 -1.73 2.67 -7.12
C LEU A 21 -3.12 3.05 -7.60
N VAL A 22 -3.94 3.58 -6.71
CA VAL A 22 -5.28 4.03 -7.09
C VAL A 22 -5.17 5.16 -8.11
N ALA A 23 -4.22 6.07 -7.91
CA ALA A 23 -4.00 7.15 -8.85
C ALA A 23 -3.58 6.65 -10.22
N LEU A 24 -2.92 5.49 -10.27
CA LEU A 24 -2.53 4.87 -11.53
C LEU A 24 -3.68 4.14 -12.22
N GLY A 25 -4.81 4.01 -11.55
CA GLY A 25 -5.98 3.39 -12.17
C GLY A 25 -6.40 2.06 -11.56
N TYR A 26 -5.69 1.57 -10.56
CA TYR A 26 -6.06 0.33 -9.90
C TYR A 26 -7.17 0.56 -8.90
N SER A 27 -7.99 -0.46 -8.64
CA SER A 27 -9.04 -0.33 -7.64
C SER A 27 -8.40 -0.30 -6.26
N SER A 28 -9.08 0.34 -5.30
CA SER A 28 -8.55 0.43 -3.94
C SER A 28 -8.43 -0.95 -3.31
N THR A 29 -9.36 -1.85 -3.60
CA THR A 29 -9.30 -3.22 -3.08
C THR A 29 -8.09 -3.95 -3.61
N ASP A 30 -7.84 -3.85 -4.91
CA ASP A 30 -6.68 -4.51 -5.51
C ASP A 30 -5.39 -3.90 -5.00
N ALA A 31 -5.36 -2.57 -4.87
CA ALA A 31 -4.18 -1.88 -4.37
C ALA A 31 -3.85 -2.32 -2.95
N LEU A 32 -4.86 -2.38 -2.10
CA LEU A 32 -4.66 -2.83 -0.73
C LEU A 32 -4.13 -4.26 -0.69
N ARG A 33 -4.72 -5.12 -1.51
CA ARG A 33 -4.32 -6.51 -1.53
C ARG A 33 -2.88 -6.67 -1.98
N ALA A 34 -2.50 -5.93 -3.00
CA ALA A 34 -1.14 -6.00 -3.52
C ALA A 34 -0.14 -5.49 -2.49
N VAL A 35 -0.46 -4.39 -1.82
CA VAL A 35 0.43 -3.82 -0.82
C VAL A 35 0.57 -4.75 0.39
N ARG A 36 -0.52 -5.42 0.76
CA ARG A 36 -0.47 -6.34 1.90
C ARG A 36 0.43 -7.53 1.66
N LYS A 37 0.63 -7.89 0.41
CA LYS A 37 1.52 -9.00 0.08
C LYS A 37 2.99 -8.62 0.15
N VAL A 38 3.28 -7.34 0.25
CA VAL A 38 4.66 -6.86 0.36
C VAL A 38 5.08 -6.99 1.81
N THR A 39 5.94 -7.96 2.10
CA THR A 39 6.36 -8.23 3.48
C THR A 39 7.85 -8.09 3.68
N ASP A 40 8.62 -8.01 2.62
CA ASP A 40 10.08 -7.96 2.70
C ASP A 40 10.64 -6.59 2.38
N VAL A 41 9.80 -5.58 2.40
CA VAL A 41 10.22 -4.20 2.17
C VAL A 41 9.96 -3.41 3.45
N ASP A 42 10.87 -2.49 3.74
CA ASP A 42 10.73 -1.62 4.90
C ASP A 42 9.40 -0.85 4.80
N PRO A 43 8.58 -0.85 5.87
CA PRO A 43 7.31 -0.12 5.81
C PRO A 43 7.48 1.37 5.55
N ALA A 44 8.64 1.94 5.82
CA ALA A 44 8.89 3.35 5.55
C ALA A 44 9.30 3.59 4.10
N ASP A 45 9.58 2.54 3.34
CA ASP A 45 10.07 2.68 1.96
C ASP A 45 8.89 2.61 0.99
N VAL A 46 8.23 3.75 0.79
CA VAL A 46 7.05 3.83 -0.05
C VAL A 46 7.35 3.36 -1.47
N GLU A 47 8.49 3.81 -1.99
CA GLU A 47 8.85 3.45 -3.36
C GLU A 47 9.08 1.95 -3.50
N GLY A 48 9.75 1.36 -2.53
CA GLY A 48 9.97 -0.08 -2.55
C GLY A 48 8.67 -0.86 -2.45
N ILE A 49 7.77 -0.41 -1.57
CA ILE A 49 6.46 -1.04 -1.43
C ILE A 49 5.70 -0.94 -2.75
N LEU A 50 5.70 0.23 -3.36
CA LEU A 50 5.00 0.45 -4.60
C LEU A 50 5.53 -0.47 -5.71
N LYS A 51 6.84 -0.53 -5.85
CA LYS A 51 7.45 -1.38 -6.86
C LYS A 51 7.11 -2.84 -6.65
N ALA A 52 7.20 -3.29 -5.40
CA ALA A 52 6.90 -4.68 -5.08
C ALA A 52 5.41 -4.98 -5.31
N ALA A 53 4.55 -4.04 -4.96
CA ALA A 53 3.12 -4.22 -5.14
C ALA A 53 2.77 -4.34 -6.63
N LEU A 54 3.42 -3.55 -7.46
CA LEU A 54 3.16 -3.59 -8.90
C LEU A 54 3.48 -4.97 -9.50
N LYS A 55 4.38 -5.70 -8.89
CA LYS A 55 4.69 -7.06 -9.34
C LYS A 55 3.60 -8.05 -9.00
N ASN A 56 2.67 -7.68 -8.14
CA ASN A 56 1.60 -8.57 -7.70
C ASN A 56 0.33 -8.42 -8.52
N PHE A 57 0.32 -7.57 -9.51
CA PHE A 57 -0.84 -7.40 -10.39
C PHE A 57 -0.77 -8.27 -11.62
#